data_2bb3acbb353d1af47dca8b6a1eb3d424
#
_entry.id   2bb3acbb353d1af47dca8b6a1eb3d424
#
_cell.length_a   1.000
_cell.length_b   1.000
_cell.length_c   1.000
_cell.angle_alpha   90.00
_cell.angle_beta   90.00
_cell.angle_gamma   90.00
#
_symmetry.space_group_name_H-M   'P 1'
#
loop_
_entity.id
_entity.type
_entity.pdbx_description
1 polymer ?
#
loop_
_entity_poly.entity_id
_entity_poly.type
_entity_poly.pdbx_seq_one_letter_code
_entity_poly.pdbx_strand_id
1 'polypeptide(L)'
;MMFLAKGADMSQNIGNFLTYRARRDSALEAIYEPASDTRLSYRELNDRSNQVAHALVDLGVSHGDRVGLLLMNGKEFIESFFAVAKIGGVNVPLNWRLVADELEFILHDAGVTVLLFSEDFSEVVAELRSRGDKTDISTFIQVDGETIEGAIDYNEWMSSSSTAEPESSGGDDDLVFIMYTSGTTGLPKGVMHSHNTVLWANITNSTTADMQHFDRFLNALPLFHVGALTPVITSVFVGGSITLMKAFDPAASWDLIRDERINTTLMVPVMLQFMLLTYDADSHDHSTLRNVISGAAPVPVSLIETYTDMGIEIHQVYGLTETCGPACIISSEDAVTRAGSTGKAFTFTEVRVVDDQGNECSPGEAGEVEVKGPHIMVGYWNRPEANAETLVNGWLKTGDVATMDEDGFVTIVDRVKDMLISGGENVYPAEIENVLLTHEKINDAGVIGIPSQKWGESPLAVIVRADDSLTADDVISHCEGKLAPFKTVKAVEFIDVIPRNASGKILKRELRELYNYDATE
;
A
#
# COMPACT_ATOMS: atom_id res chain seq x y z
N MET A 1 29.05 4.88 -44.94
CA MET A 1 27.96 3.97 -45.27
C MET A 1 27.85 2.94 -44.15
N MET A 2 26.80 3.08 -43.42
CA MET A 2 26.02 2.08 -42.72
C MET A 2 26.62 1.44 -41.46
N PHE A 3 26.55 2.16 -40.35
CA PHE A 3 26.25 1.55 -39.05
C PHE A 3 24.75 1.76 -38.78
N LEU A 4 23.95 0.91 -39.36
CA LEU A 4 22.64 0.59 -38.76
C LEU A 4 22.99 -0.31 -37.58
N ALA A 5 23.13 0.29 -36.39
CA ALA A 5 23.04 -0.45 -35.17
C ALA A 5 21.76 -1.30 -35.26
N LYS A 6 21.87 -2.61 -35.01
CA LYS A 6 20.71 -3.44 -34.62
C LYS A 6 19.93 -2.59 -33.63
N GLY A 7 18.63 -2.39 -33.88
CA GLY A 7 17.79 -1.61 -32.99
C GLY A 7 18.10 -2.05 -31.56
N ALA A 8 18.53 -1.11 -30.73
CA ALA A 8 18.65 -1.36 -29.31
C ALA A 8 17.28 -1.89 -28.90
N ASP A 9 17.28 -3.05 -28.31
CA ASP A 9 16.09 -3.58 -27.66
C ASP A 9 15.67 -2.52 -26.65
N MET A 10 14.57 -1.81 -26.90
CA MET A 10 14.08 -0.71 -26.08
C MET A 10 13.28 -1.24 -24.89
N SER A 11 13.43 -2.52 -24.57
CA SER A 11 12.82 -3.16 -23.41
C SER A 11 13.09 -2.36 -22.13
N GLN A 12 12.03 -2.06 -21.41
CA GLN A 12 12.07 -1.18 -20.26
C GLN A 12 12.24 -1.98 -18.98
N ASN A 13 13.46 -2.04 -18.46
CA ASN A 13 13.73 -2.61 -17.15
C ASN A 13 13.70 -1.52 -16.07
N ILE A 14 12.89 -1.69 -15.03
CA ILE A 14 12.72 -0.73 -13.91
C ILE A 14 14.03 -0.49 -13.15
N GLY A 15 14.91 -1.49 -13.07
CA GLY A 15 16.24 -1.32 -12.48
C GLY A 15 17.06 -0.23 -13.14
N ASN A 16 16.82 0.03 -14.43
CA ASN A 16 17.50 1.10 -15.18
C ASN A 16 17.07 2.52 -14.77
N PHE A 17 15.97 2.71 -14.05
CA PHE A 17 15.62 4.03 -13.52
C PHE A 17 16.74 4.56 -12.64
N LEU A 18 17.25 3.73 -11.74
CA LEU A 18 18.37 4.10 -10.88
C LEU A 18 19.64 4.37 -11.68
N THR A 19 19.97 3.53 -12.66
CA THR A 19 21.10 3.71 -13.58
C THR A 19 21.03 5.05 -14.32
N TYR A 20 19.86 5.42 -14.85
CA TYR A 20 19.67 6.69 -15.55
C TYR A 20 19.83 7.88 -14.61
N ARG A 21 19.33 7.80 -13.37
CA ARG A 21 19.51 8.85 -12.36
C ARG A 21 20.95 8.99 -11.93
N ALA A 22 21.64 7.89 -11.66
CA ALA A 22 23.06 7.91 -11.33
C ALA A 22 23.94 8.56 -12.41
N ARG A 23 23.56 8.40 -13.69
CA ARG A 23 24.25 9.06 -14.82
C ARG A 23 23.90 10.54 -14.94
N ARG A 24 22.63 10.91 -14.76
CA ARG A 24 22.13 12.27 -14.96
C ARG A 24 22.34 13.15 -13.73
N ASP A 25 22.01 12.64 -12.56
CA ASP A 25 21.88 13.39 -11.31
C ASP A 25 22.81 12.79 -10.23
N SER A 26 24.01 12.39 -10.61
CA SER A 26 24.90 11.52 -9.82
C SER A 26 25.18 11.99 -8.38
N ALA A 27 25.24 13.31 -8.15
CA ALA A 27 25.53 13.92 -6.85
C ALA A 27 24.25 14.34 -6.08
N LEU A 28 23.06 14.22 -6.70
CA LEU A 28 21.81 14.50 -6.02
C LEU A 28 21.58 13.44 -4.95
N GLU A 29 21.14 13.87 -3.76
CA GLU A 29 20.72 12.96 -2.68
C GLU A 29 19.53 12.13 -3.15
N ALA A 30 19.67 10.80 -3.09
CA ALA A 30 18.62 9.85 -3.43
C ALA A 30 17.86 9.42 -2.18
N ILE A 31 18.60 9.11 -1.10
CA ILE A 31 18.03 8.61 0.16
C ILE A 31 18.68 9.34 1.34
N TYR A 32 17.87 9.73 2.30
CA TYR A 32 18.26 10.02 3.67
C TYR A 32 17.54 9.05 4.64
N GLU A 33 18.31 8.37 5.45
CA GLU A 33 17.83 7.44 6.47
C GLU A 33 18.13 8.03 7.86
N PRO A 34 17.12 8.63 8.52
CA PRO A 34 17.32 9.31 9.80
C PRO A 34 17.82 8.40 10.93
N ALA A 35 17.40 7.14 10.95
CA ALA A 35 17.74 6.19 12.01
C ALA A 35 19.25 5.91 12.11
N SER A 36 19.97 5.97 11.00
CA SER A 36 21.43 5.75 10.90
C SER A 36 22.20 7.02 10.52
N ASP A 37 21.50 8.16 10.35
CA ASP A 37 22.04 9.40 9.79
C ASP A 37 22.80 9.18 8.45
N THR A 38 22.29 8.25 7.64
CA THR A 38 22.93 7.87 6.37
C THR A 38 22.30 8.62 5.22
N ARG A 39 23.15 9.26 4.40
CA ARG A 39 22.75 9.93 3.15
C ARG A 39 23.47 9.28 2.00
N LEU A 40 22.71 8.91 0.96
CA LEU A 40 23.24 8.34 -0.27
C LEU A 40 22.85 9.22 -1.45
N SER A 41 23.84 9.56 -2.28
CA SER A 41 23.58 10.12 -3.60
C SER A 41 23.05 9.05 -4.56
N TYR A 42 22.49 9.47 -5.69
CA TYR A 42 22.08 8.52 -6.74
C TYR A 42 23.22 7.64 -7.26
N ARG A 43 24.47 8.17 -7.28
CA ARG A 43 25.64 7.39 -7.62
C ARG A 43 25.88 6.28 -6.60
N GLU A 44 25.95 6.63 -5.32
CA GLU A 44 26.25 5.68 -4.25
C GLU A 44 25.16 4.60 -4.15
N LEU A 45 23.88 5.00 -4.23
CA LEU A 45 22.77 4.06 -4.24
C LEU A 45 22.85 3.08 -5.44
N ASN A 46 23.20 3.60 -6.62
CA ASN A 46 23.37 2.78 -7.81
C ASN A 46 24.56 1.82 -7.70
N ASP A 47 25.71 2.33 -7.22
CA ASP A 47 26.93 1.52 -7.05
C ASP A 47 26.68 0.37 -6.06
N ARG A 48 25.97 0.62 -4.95
CA ARG A 48 25.59 -0.40 -3.97
C ARG A 48 24.58 -1.40 -4.55
N SER A 49 23.56 -0.92 -5.29
CA SER A 49 22.63 -1.81 -6.00
C SER A 49 23.32 -2.70 -7.02
N ASN A 50 24.35 -2.18 -7.72
CA ASN A 50 25.14 -2.96 -8.66
C ASN A 50 25.96 -4.06 -7.94
N GLN A 51 26.54 -3.72 -6.77
CA GLN A 51 27.25 -4.72 -5.96
C GLN A 51 26.32 -5.85 -5.51
N VAL A 52 25.12 -5.53 -5.02
CA VAL A 52 24.11 -6.53 -4.66
C VAL A 52 23.70 -7.37 -5.87
N ALA A 53 23.51 -6.73 -7.03
CA ALA A 53 23.16 -7.43 -8.27
C ALA A 53 24.21 -8.46 -8.68
N HIS A 54 25.50 -8.07 -8.68
CA HIS A 54 26.60 -9.00 -8.97
C HIS A 54 26.69 -10.11 -7.93
N ALA A 55 26.56 -9.79 -6.65
CA ALA A 55 26.61 -10.77 -5.58
C ALA A 55 25.44 -11.79 -5.66
N LEU A 56 24.24 -11.37 -6.09
CA LEU A 56 23.11 -12.28 -6.36
C LEU A 56 23.40 -13.20 -7.55
N VAL A 57 23.98 -12.67 -8.63
CA VAL A 57 24.41 -13.49 -9.79
C VAL A 57 25.45 -14.53 -9.37
N ASP A 58 26.41 -14.15 -8.53
CA ASP A 58 27.43 -15.07 -8.00
C ASP A 58 26.82 -16.17 -7.12
N LEU A 59 25.68 -15.95 -6.48
CA LEU A 59 24.87 -16.96 -5.77
C LEU A 59 24.03 -17.83 -6.73
N GLY A 60 24.04 -17.53 -8.03
CA GLY A 60 23.30 -18.28 -9.05
C GLY A 60 21.87 -17.76 -9.31
N VAL A 61 21.50 -16.60 -8.76
CA VAL A 61 20.22 -15.96 -9.07
C VAL A 61 20.20 -15.55 -10.54
N SER A 62 19.18 -15.97 -11.24
CA SER A 62 18.99 -15.82 -12.69
C SER A 62 17.68 -15.11 -12.99
N HIS A 63 17.47 -14.77 -14.27
CA HIS A 63 16.23 -14.20 -14.76
C HIS A 63 15.00 -15.04 -14.33
N GLY A 64 14.01 -14.35 -13.75
CA GLY A 64 12.76 -14.95 -13.24
C GLY A 64 12.86 -15.60 -11.86
N ASP A 65 14.06 -15.71 -11.25
CA ASP A 65 14.18 -16.22 -9.89
C ASP A 65 13.63 -15.22 -8.86
N ARG A 66 13.01 -15.73 -7.79
CA ARG A 66 12.36 -14.93 -6.76
C ARG A 66 13.27 -14.73 -5.56
N VAL A 67 13.41 -13.45 -5.18
CA VAL A 67 14.18 -13.01 -4.02
C VAL A 67 13.22 -12.41 -2.99
N GLY A 68 13.15 -12.99 -1.81
CA GLY A 68 12.32 -12.53 -0.71
C GLY A 68 12.95 -11.35 0.03
N LEU A 69 12.16 -10.33 0.36
CA LEU A 69 12.58 -9.16 1.11
C LEU A 69 11.76 -9.08 2.41
N LEU A 70 12.25 -9.69 3.49
CA LEU A 70 11.69 -9.60 4.85
C LEU A 70 12.44 -8.52 5.62
N LEU A 71 12.24 -7.28 5.20
CA LEU A 71 13.04 -6.14 5.63
C LEU A 71 12.18 -5.05 6.27
N MET A 72 12.72 -4.39 7.30
CA MET A 72 12.24 -3.09 7.70
C MET A 72 12.50 -2.05 6.59
N ASN A 73 11.90 -0.87 6.70
CA ASN A 73 12.27 0.22 5.82
C ASN A 73 13.74 0.60 6.05
N GLY A 74 14.52 0.55 5.00
CA GLY A 74 15.93 0.85 4.99
C GLY A 74 16.47 0.95 3.58
N LYS A 75 17.68 1.51 3.43
CA LYS A 75 18.36 1.58 2.13
C LYS A 75 18.57 0.20 1.53
N GLU A 76 18.77 -0.83 2.37
CA GLU A 76 18.97 -2.22 1.94
C GLU A 76 17.77 -2.77 1.18
N PHE A 77 16.54 -2.35 1.54
CA PHE A 77 15.35 -2.72 0.79
C PHE A 77 15.40 -2.13 -0.63
N ILE A 78 15.72 -0.84 -0.74
CA ILE A 78 15.75 -0.13 -2.03
C ILE A 78 16.92 -0.63 -2.89
N GLU A 79 18.12 -0.79 -2.31
CA GLU A 79 19.30 -1.37 -2.96
C GLU A 79 18.98 -2.74 -3.56
N SER A 80 18.39 -3.62 -2.75
CA SER A 80 18.04 -4.99 -3.16
C SER A 80 16.93 -5.02 -4.20
N PHE A 81 15.89 -4.18 -4.05
CA PHE A 81 14.81 -4.09 -5.03
C PHE A 81 15.32 -3.74 -6.42
N PHE A 82 16.16 -2.69 -6.53
CA PHE A 82 16.74 -2.31 -7.81
C PHE A 82 17.77 -3.31 -8.33
N ALA A 83 18.56 -3.94 -7.44
CA ALA A 83 19.51 -4.98 -7.81
C ALA A 83 18.82 -6.18 -8.47
N VAL A 84 17.80 -6.72 -7.82
CA VAL A 84 17.00 -7.84 -8.32
C VAL A 84 16.35 -7.48 -9.66
N ALA A 85 15.76 -6.27 -9.76
CA ALA A 85 15.17 -5.80 -11.02
C ALA A 85 16.18 -5.69 -12.16
N LYS A 86 17.42 -5.19 -11.91
CA LYS A 86 18.48 -5.06 -12.92
C LYS A 86 18.85 -6.38 -13.57
N ILE A 87 18.90 -7.46 -12.81
CA ILE A 87 19.27 -8.80 -13.29
C ILE A 87 18.08 -9.62 -13.79
N GLY A 88 16.88 -9.02 -13.85
CA GLY A 88 15.66 -9.70 -14.29
C GLY A 88 15.11 -10.70 -13.28
N GLY A 89 15.51 -10.61 -12.02
CA GLY A 89 14.90 -11.34 -10.92
C GLY A 89 13.56 -10.73 -10.51
N VAL A 90 12.83 -11.43 -9.67
CA VAL A 90 11.50 -11.03 -9.19
C VAL A 90 11.54 -10.79 -7.68
N ASN A 91 11.27 -9.57 -7.26
CA ASN A 91 11.17 -9.22 -5.85
C ASN A 91 9.90 -9.82 -5.22
N VAL A 92 10.01 -10.36 -4.02
CA VAL A 92 8.87 -10.77 -3.19
C VAL A 92 8.92 -9.99 -1.88
N PRO A 93 8.37 -8.76 -1.85
CA PRO A 93 8.26 -7.98 -0.62
C PRO A 93 7.35 -8.69 0.38
N LEU A 94 7.84 -8.92 1.59
CA LEU A 94 7.16 -9.71 2.62
C LEU A 94 6.65 -8.81 3.74
N ASN A 95 5.40 -8.99 4.10
CA ASN A 95 4.85 -8.34 5.28
C ASN A 95 5.49 -8.93 6.55
N TRP A 96 6.35 -8.15 7.17
CA TRP A 96 7.12 -8.56 8.34
C TRP A 96 6.28 -8.71 9.64
N ARG A 97 4.99 -8.39 9.61
CA ARG A 97 4.07 -8.64 10.73
C ARG A 97 3.47 -10.04 10.71
N LEU A 98 3.71 -10.80 9.64
CA LEU A 98 3.22 -12.17 9.51
C LEU A 98 4.00 -13.13 10.40
N VAL A 99 3.32 -14.18 10.86
CA VAL A 99 3.95 -15.27 11.61
C VAL A 99 4.60 -16.30 10.68
N ALA A 100 5.41 -17.19 11.24
CA ALA A 100 6.18 -18.17 10.48
C ALA A 100 5.33 -19.06 9.55
N ASP A 101 4.11 -19.45 9.94
CA ASP A 101 3.22 -20.28 9.12
C ASP A 101 2.74 -19.54 7.87
N GLU A 102 2.43 -18.25 8.00
CA GLU A 102 2.00 -17.42 6.88
C GLU A 102 3.17 -17.12 5.93
N LEU A 103 4.34 -16.83 6.48
CA LEU A 103 5.57 -16.62 5.70
C LEU A 103 5.99 -17.89 4.96
N GLU A 104 5.93 -19.07 5.61
CA GLU A 104 6.21 -20.37 4.98
C GLU A 104 5.34 -20.56 3.74
N PHE A 105 4.02 -20.32 3.88
CA PHE A 105 3.10 -20.43 2.74
C PHE A 105 3.51 -19.51 1.59
N ILE A 106 3.77 -18.22 1.87
CA ILE A 106 4.11 -17.24 0.83
C ILE A 106 5.44 -17.58 0.16
N LEU A 107 6.47 -17.92 0.94
CA LEU A 107 7.79 -18.25 0.46
C LEU A 107 7.79 -19.48 -0.44
N HIS A 108 7.01 -20.50 -0.07
CA HIS A 108 6.84 -21.71 -0.87
C HIS A 108 5.98 -21.44 -2.12
N ASP A 109 4.83 -20.79 -2.00
CA ASP A 109 3.94 -20.49 -3.14
C ASP A 109 4.64 -19.64 -4.20
N ALA A 110 5.44 -18.65 -3.77
CA ALA A 110 6.26 -17.83 -4.66
C ALA A 110 7.50 -18.57 -5.19
N GLY A 111 7.96 -19.62 -4.52
CA GLY A 111 9.21 -20.33 -4.84
C GLY A 111 10.43 -19.45 -4.61
N VAL A 112 10.51 -18.79 -3.46
CA VAL A 112 11.64 -17.93 -3.07
C VAL A 112 12.87 -18.80 -2.76
N THR A 113 14.00 -18.48 -3.40
CA THR A 113 15.26 -19.24 -3.21
C THR A 113 16.30 -18.49 -2.38
N VAL A 114 16.24 -17.16 -2.36
CA VAL A 114 17.11 -16.29 -1.57
C VAL A 114 16.23 -15.40 -0.71
N LEU A 115 16.50 -15.31 0.59
CA LEU A 115 15.78 -14.45 1.53
C LEU A 115 16.74 -13.45 2.17
N LEU A 116 16.48 -12.15 1.94
CA LEU A 116 17.09 -11.07 2.70
C LEU A 116 16.19 -10.71 3.88
N PHE A 117 16.78 -10.51 5.06
CA PHE A 117 16.01 -10.20 6.26
C PHE A 117 16.75 -9.25 7.21
N SER A 118 16.00 -8.42 7.95
CA SER A 118 16.53 -7.57 9.02
C SER A 118 16.67 -8.35 10.33
N GLU A 119 17.56 -7.92 11.21
CA GLU A 119 17.79 -8.49 12.56
C GLU A 119 16.48 -8.65 13.34
N ASP A 120 15.57 -7.69 13.21
CA ASP A 120 14.23 -7.72 13.85
C ASP A 120 13.47 -9.04 13.59
N PHE A 121 13.83 -9.80 12.54
CA PHE A 121 13.14 -11.04 12.12
C PHE A 121 13.99 -12.29 12.29
N SER A 122 15.11 -12.20 13.00
CA SER A 122 16.03 -13.33 13.21
C SER A 122 15.37 -14.56 13.83
N GLU A 123 14.45 -14.35 14.78
CA GLU A 123 13.73 -15.45 15.44
C GLU A 123 12.81 -16.20 14.46
N VAL A 124 11.99 -15.47 13.70
CA VAL A 124 11.08 -16.09 12.72
C VAL A 124 11.85 -16.73 11.57
N VAL A 125 13.00 -16.18 11.16
CA VAL A 125 13.88 -16.79 10.16
C VAL A 125 14.54 -18.06 10.70
N ALA A 126 15.00 -18.09 11.94
CA ALA A 126 15.52 -19.29 12.59
C ALA A 126 14.45 -20.40 12.66
N GLU A 127 13.20 -20.04 12.96
CA GLU A 127 12.08 -20.96 12.93
C GLU A 127 11.82 -21.50 11.52
N LEU A 128 11.73 -20.65 10.50
CA LEU A 128 11.57 -21.07 9.09
C LEU A 128 12.67 -22.03 8.66
N ARG A 129 13.94 -21.76 9.02
CA ARG A 129 15.06 -22.65 8.72
C ARG A 129 14.94 -24.01 9.42
N SER A 130 14.44 -24.04 10.66
CA SER A 130 14.25 -25.30 11.41
C SER A 130 13.20 -26.22 10.77
N ARG A 131 12.32 -25.68 9.93
CA ARG A 131 11.26 -26.41 9.23
C ARG A 131 11.76 -27.17 7.98
N GLY A 132 13.01 -26.93 7.58
CA GLY A 132 13.70 -27.67 6.52
C GLY A 132 13.12 -27.41 5.12
N ASP A 133 12.67 -28.47 4.45
CA ASP A 133 12.24 -28.49 3.05
C ASP A 133 10.82 -27.95 2.80
N LYS A 134 10.21 -27.27 3.77
CA LYS A 134 8.91 -26.62 3.60
C LYS A 134 8.97 -25.32 2.79
N THR A 135 10.15 -24.78 2.57
CA THR A 135 10.40 -23.66 1.66
C THR A 135 11.55 -24.02 0.71
N ASP A 136 11.63 -23.32 -0.43
CA ASP A 136 12.69 -23.53 -1.42
C ASP A 136 13.94 -22.66 -1.13
N ILE A 137 14.01 -22.01 0.03
CA ILE A 137 15.09 -21.08 0.39
C ILE A 137 16.39 -21.85 0.60
N SER A 138 17.36 -21.55 -0.22
CA SER A 138 18.73 -22.11 -0.13
C SER A 138 19.71 -21.13 0.53
N THR A 139 19.42 -19.84 0.53
CA THR A 139 20.34 -18.79 1.00
C THR A 139 19.60 -17.75 1.84
N PHE A 140 20.16 -17.45 3.01
CA PHE A 140 19.67 -16.44 3.95
C PHE A 140 20.73 -15.35 4.08
N ILE A 141 20.33 -14.06 3.89
CA ILE A 141 21.21 -12.90 3.94
C ILE A 141 20.65 -11.93 4.96
N GLN A 142 21.41 -11.63 6.00
CA GLN A 142 21.01 -10.69 7.06
C GLN A 142 21.60 -9.32 6.78
N VAL A 143 20.75 -8.28 6.78
CA VAL A 143 21.14 -6.93 6.33
C VAL A 143 21.71 -6.05 7.45
N ASP A 144 21.38 -6.32 8.70
CA ASP A 144 21.78 -5.53 9.88
C ASP A 144 21.94 -6.41 11.13
N GLY A 145 22.53 -5.84 12.18
CA GLY A 145 22.74 -6.51 13.47
C GLY A 145 23.83 -7.59 13.46
N GLU A 146 23.81 -8.44 14.49
CA GLU A 146 24.74 -9.58 14.60
C GLU A 146 24.22 -10.75 13.76
N THR A 147 25.01 -11.17 12.78
CA THR A 147 24.61 -12.21 11.81
C THR A 147 24.40 -13.55 12.51
N ILE A 148 23.18 -14.11 12.38
CA ILE A 148 22.85 -15.43 12.96
C ILE A 148 23.59 -16.56 12.24
N GLU A 149 23.79 -17.67 12.96
CA GLU A 149 24.48 -18.86 12.41
C GLU A 149 23.82 -19.34 11.11
N GLY A 150 24.64 -19.47 10.05
CA GLY A 150 24.24 -19.96 8.74
C GLY A 150 23.50 -18.93 7.86
N ALA A 151 23.44 -17.68 8.28
CA ALA A 151 23.15 -16.56 7.38
C ALA A 151 24.46 -15.93 6.88
N ILE A 152 24.34 -15.17 5.80
CA ILE A 152 25.42 -14.38 5.21
C ILE A 152 25.26 -12.93 5.67
N ASP A 153 26.33 -12.27 6.08
CA ASP A 153 26.32 -10.82 6.34
C ASP A 153 26.22 -10.04 5.02
N TYR A 154 25.24 -9.20 4.92
CA TYR A 154 24.94 -8.43 3.70
C TYR A 154 26.09 -7.50 3.29
N ASN A 155 26.65 -6.76 4.24
CA ASN A 155 27.68 -5.77 3.93
C ASN A 155 28.99 -6.44 3.50
N GLU A 156 29.41 -7.52 4.18
CA GLU A 156 30.58 -8.30 3.79
C GLU A 156 30.38 -8.95 2.43
N TRP A 157 29.21 -9.55 2.21
CA TRP A 157 28.86 -10.26 0.97
C TRP A 157 28.86 -9.35 -0.25
N MET A 158 28.20 -8.17 -0.16
CA MET A 158 28.13 -7.28 -1.33
C MET A 158 29.43 -6.49 -1.56
N SER A 159 30.18 -6.17 -0.50
CA SER A 159 31.31 -5.21 -0.58
C SER A 159 32.43 -5.62 -1.52
N SER A 160 32.62 -6.92 -1.75
CA SER A 160 33.63 -7.45 -2.67
C SER A 160 33.19 -7.47 -4.13
N SER A 161 31.92 -7.20 -4.41
CA SER A 161 31.35 -7.28 -5.75
C SER A 161 31.55 -5.99 -6.54
N SER A 162 31.41 -6.08 -7.87
CA SER A 162 31.62 -4.98 -8.80
C SER A 162 30.57 -3.88 -8.66
N THR A 163 30.98 -2.62 -8.71
CA THR A 163 30.09 -1.46 -8.83
C THR A 163 29.71 -1.13 -10.27
N ALA A 164 30.27 -1.83 -11.27
CA ALA A 164 29.90 -1.63 -12.67
C ALA A 164 28.44 -2.07 -12.90
N GLU A 165 27.79 -1.45 -13.89
CA GLU A 165 26.43 -1.87 -14.27
C GLU A 165 26.42 -3.35 -14.63
N PRO A 166 25.55 -4.18 -14.03
CA PRO A 166 25.40 -5.57 -14.42
C PRO A 166 24.83 -5.67 -15.85
N GLU A 167 24.99 -6.82 -16.47
CA GLU A 167 24.27 -7.10 -17.70
C GLU A 167 22.78 -7.12 -17.37
N SER A 168 22.04 -6.15 -17.91
CA SER A 168 20.61 -6.04 -17.67
C SER A 168 19.88 -7.17 -18.37
N SER A 169 19.06 -7.90 -17.66
CA SER A 169 18.20 -8.93 -18.22
C SER A 169 16.75 -8.66 -17.85
N GLY A 170 15.81 -9.14 -18.69
CA GLY A 170 14.39 -8.89 -18.53
C GLY A 170 13.96 -7.47 -18.90
N GLY A 171 12.67 -7.28 -19.02
CA GLY A 171 12.03 -6.01 -19.32
C GLY A 171 10.57 -6.18 -19.73
N ASP A 172 9.88 -5.09 -20.02
CA ASP A 172 8.48 -5.00 -20.45
C ASP A 172 7.54 -5.98 -19.70
N ASP A 173 7.29 -7.15 -20.25
CA ASP A 173 6.32 -8.12 -19.73
C ASP A 173 6.89 -9.05 -18.65
N ASP A 174 8.21 -9.02 -18.41
CA ASP A 174 8.83 -9.81 -17.33
C ASP A 174 8.41 -9.26 -15.97
N LEU A 175 8.23 -10.15 -14.99
CA LEU A 175 7.83 -9.75 -13.64
C LEU A 175 8.96 -9.00 -12.93
N VAL A 176 8.62 -7.96 -12.21
CA VAL A 176 9.53 -7.21 -11.33
C VAL A 176 9.25 -7.47 -9.86
N PHE A 177 7.97 -7.69 -9.49
CA PHE A 177 7.62 -8.14 -8.16
C PHE A 177 6.33 -8.95 -8.09
N ILE A 178 6.23 -9.76 -7.05
CA ILE A 178 5.01 -10.45 -6.61
C ILE A 178 4.72 -9.98 -5.19
N MET A 179 3.62 -9.25 -4.99
CA MET A 179 3.25 -8.71 -3.68
C MET A 179 2.00 -9.43 -3.15
N TYR A 180 2.13 -10.10 -2.01
CA TYR A 180 1.04 -10.87 -1.43
C TYR A 180 0.06 -9.99 -0.66
N THR A 181 -1.22 -10.18 -0.96
CA THR A 181 -2.34 -9.53 -0.26
C THR A 181 -3.11 -10.56 0.56
N SER A 182 -3.63 -10.14 1.71
CA SER A 182 -4.55 -10.97 2.49
C SER A 182 -5.81 -11.19 1.68
N GLY A 183 -5.94 -12.36 1.09
CA GLY A 183 -7.15 -12.77 0.37
C GLY A 183 -8.35 -12.75 1.33
N THR A 184 -9.49 -12.32 0.81
CA THR A 184 -10.73 -12.23 1.59
C THR A 184 -11.40 -13.57 1.85
N THR A 185 -10.93 -14.61 1.14
CA THR A 185 -11.53 -15.94 1.10
C THR A 185 -10.60 -17.05 1.59
N GLY A 186 -9.46 -16.74 2.17
CA GLY A 186 -8.50 -17.74 2.64
C GLY A 186 -7.05 -17.36 2.51
N LEU A 187 -6.25 -18.18 1.84
CA LEU A 187 -4.80 -17.99 1.68
C LEU A 187 -4.45 -16.71 0.91
N PRO A 188 -3.32 -16.07 1.22
CA PRO A 188 -2.84 -14.90 0.50
C PRO A 188 -2.68 -15.15 -1.00
N LYS A 189 -2.91 -14.10 -1.80
CA LYS A 189 -2.71 -14.13 -3.26
C LYS A 189 -1.55 -13.22 -3.65
N GLY A 190 -0.62 -13.71 -4.44
CA GLY A 190 0.50 -12.95 -4.97
C GLY A 190 0.10 -12.14 -6.20
N VAL A 191 0.00 -10.83 -6.06
CA VAL A 191 -0.28 -9.89 -7.16
C VAL A 191 0.98 -9.70 -7.99
N MET A 192 0.92 -9.96 -9.29
CA MET A 192 2.06 -9.90 -10.21
C MET A 192 2.12 -8.55 -10.92
N HIS A 193 3.27 -7.89 -10.85
CA HIS A 193 3.56 -6.71 -11.65
C HIS A 193 4.79 -6.91 -12.53
N SER A 194 4.65 -6.56 -13.81
CA SER A 194 5.75 -6.54 -14.77
C SER A 194 6.48 -5.20 -14.75
N HIS A 195 7.63 -5.14 -15.40
CA HIS A 195 8.34 -3.87 -15.61
C HIS A 195 7.45 -2.84 -16.33
N ASN A 196 6.65 -3.26 -17.29
CA ASN A 196 5.72 -2.38 -18.01
C ASN A 196 4.61 -1.84 -17.11
N THR A 197 3.96 -2.68 -16.28
CA THR A 197 2.89 -2.20 -15.38
C THR A 197 3.44 -1.21 -14.36
N VAL A 198 4.64 -1.44 -13.82
CA VAL A 198 5.31 -0.52 -12.90
C VAL A 198 5.74 0.77 -13.59
N LEU A 199 6.26 0.72 -14.83
CA LEU A 199 6.57 1.92 -15.61
C LEU A 199 5.32 2.81 -15.76
N TRP A 200 4.19 2.23 -16.17
CA TRP A 200 2.95 2.99 -16.32
C TRP A 200 2.41 3.52 -15.01
N ALA A 201 2.53 2.79 -13.91
CA ALA A 201 2.18 3.30 -12.58
C ALA A 201 3.01 4.55 -12.22
N ASN A 202 4.32 4.55 -12.54
CA ASN A 202 5.19 5.71 -12.29
C ASN A 202 4.85 6.89 -13.21
N ILE A 203 4.55 6.65 -14.48
CA ILE A 203 4.09 7.70 -15.42
C ILE A 203 2.79 8.30 -14.89
N THR A 204 1.84 7.47 -14.52
CA THR A 204 0.52 7.86 -14.00
C THR A 204 0.66 8.68 -12.71
N ASN A 205 1.47 8.23 -11.75
CA ASN A 205 1.74 8.97 -10.52
C ASN A 205 2.43 10.32 -10.79
N SER A 206 3.47 10.35 -11.61
CA SER A 206 4.20 11.59 -11.89
C SER A 206 3.35 12.63 -12.62
N THR A 207 2.37 12.18 -13.42
CA THR A 207 1.51 13.11 -14.19
C THR A 207 0.26 13.56 -13.45
N THR A 208 -0.15 12.86 -12.37
CA THR A 208 -1.44 13.13 -11.70
C THR A 208 -1.29 13.45 -10.21
N ALA A 209 -0.35 12.80 -9.50
CA ALA A 209 -0.16 13.01 -8.07
C ALA A 209 0.88 14.13 -7.74
N ASP A 210 1.22 14.96 -8.71
CA ASP A 210 2.13 16.11 -8.60
C ASP A 210 3.51 15.75 -8.00
N MET A 211 4.05 14.56 -8.33
CA MET A 211 5.41 14.18 -7.94
C MET A 211 6.42 14.73 -8.95
N GLN A 212 7.35 15.56 -8.47
CA GLN A 212 8.20 16.37 -9.33
C GLN A 212 9.69 16.06 -9.16
N HIS A 213 10.48 16.50 -10.13
CA HIS A 213 11.93 16.51 -10.02
C HIS A 213 12.37 17.43 -8.87
N PHE A 214 13.33 16.97 -8.05
CA PHE A 214 13.81 17.57 -6.81
C PHE A 214 12.83 17.55 -5.62
N ASP A 215 11.70 16.88 -5.71
CA ASP A 215 10.88 16.68 -4.53
C ASP A 215 11.63 15.91 -3.45
N ARG A 216 11.31 16.24 -2.21
CA ARG A 216 11.73 15.51 -1.02
C ARG A 216 10.51 14.79 -0.47
N PHE A 217 10.48 13.49 -0.69
CA PHE A 217 9.37 12.61 -0.30
C PHE A 217 9.66 11.96 1.04
N LEU A 218 8.78 12.13 2.04
CA LEU A 218 8.86 11.41 3.31
C LEU A 218 8.12 10.08 3.18
N ASN A 219 8.83 8.96 3.30
CA ASN A 219 8.23 7.64 3.40
C ASN A 219 8.22 7.15 4.85
N ALA A 220 7.03 7.00 5.42
CA ALA A 220 6.79 6.41 6.75
C ALA A 220 5.99 5.10 6.69
N LEU A 221 5.49 4.74 5.50
CA LEU A 221 4.74 3.50 5.28
C LEU A 221 5.69 2.33 5.00
N PRO A 222 5.29 1.08 5.35
CA PRO A 222 6.10 -0.10 5.07
C PRO A 222 6.29 -0.37 3.57
N LEU A 223 7.53 -0.56 3.13
CA LEU A 223 7.90 -0.78 1.72
C LEU A 223 7.35 -2.08 1.11
N PHE A 224 6.90 -3.02 1.92
CA PHE A 224 6.21 -4.22 1.43
C PHE A 224 4.77 -3.95 0.98
N HIS A 225 4.27 -2.72 1.09
CA HIS A 225 3.00 -2.28 0.53
C HIS A 225 3.21 -1.39 -0.69
N VAL A 226 2.36 -1.57 -1.69
CA VAL A 226 2.36 -0.78 -2.93
C VAL A 226 2.20 0.73 -2.67
N GLY A 227 1.44 1.11 -1.63
CA GLY A 227 1.27 2.51 -1.21
C GLY A 227 2.55 3.18 -0.72
N ALA A 228 3.59 2.41 -0.35
CA ALA A 228 4.93 2.93 -0.06
C ALA A 228 5.88 2.71 -1.22
N LEU A 229 5.90 1.49 -1.78
CA LEU A 229 6.87 1.10 -2.80
C LEU A 229 6.72 1.91 -4.09
N THR A 230 5.49 2.10 -4.59
CA THR A 230 5.26 2.83 -5.84
C THR A 230 5.68 4.31 -5.74
N PRO A 231 5.31 5.10 -4.71
CA PRO A 231 5.84 6.47 -4.53
C PRO A 231 7.37 6.53 -4.42
N VAL A 232 8.01 5.55 -3.77
CA VAL A 232 9.47 5.46 -3.66
C VAL A 232 10.10 5.24 -5.04
N ILE A 233 9.59 4.29 -5.83
CA ILE A 233 10.06 4.08 -7.21
C ILE A 233 9.78 5.31 -8.06
N THR A 234 8.60 5.96 -7.89
CA THR A 234 8.28 7.21 -8.61
C THR A 234 9.26 8.33 -8.25
N SER A 235 9.67 8.46 -6.98
CA SER A 235 10.68 9.44 -6.58
C SER A 235 12.00 9.23 -7.32
N VAL A 236 12.46 7.98 -7.45
CA VAL A 236 13.63 7.64 -8.28
C VAL A 236 13.35 7.97 -9.74
N PHE A 237 12.18 7.61 -10.28
CA PHE A 237 11.80 7.86 -11.67
C PHE A 237 11.84 9.35 -12.04
N VAL A 238 11.32 10.23 -11.18
CA VAL A 238 11.32 11.68 -11.42
C VAL A 238 12.62 12.36 -11.01
N GLY A 239 13.46 11.76 -10.15
CA GLY A 239 14.70 12.34 -9.60
C GLY A 239 14.41 13.20 -8.38
N GLY A 240 13.58 12.72 -7.50
CA GLY A 240 13.37 13.24 -6.16
C GLY A 240 14.38 12.68 -5.16
N SER A 241 14.22 13.03 -3.89
CA SER A 241 14.98 12.52 -2.75
C SER A 241 14.00 11.87 -1.77
N ILE A 242 14.39 10.78 -1.14
CA ILE A 242 13.53 9.99 -0.24
C ILE A 242 14.09 10.11 1.17
N THR A 243 13.30 10.68 2.10
CA THR A 243 13.56 10.57 3.54
C THR A 243 12.84 9.34 4.04
N LEU A 244 13.58 8.32 4.48
CA LEU A 244 13.07 6.98 4.74
C LEU A 244 13.06 6.69 6.24
N MET A 245 11.88 6.71 6.86
CA MET A 245 11.71 6.30 8.25
C MET A 245 11.70 4.78 8.37
N LYS A 246 12.48 4.21 9.32
CA LYS A 246 12.45 2.77 9.64
C LYS A 246 11.04 2.33 10.07
N ALA A 247 10.39 3.15 10.90
CA ALA A 247 9.01 2.99 11.35
C ALA A 247 8.38 4.36 11.55
N PHE A 248 7.07 4.44 11.47
CA PHE A 248 6.34 5.68 11.71
C PHE A 248 6.46 6.15 13.15
N ASP A 249 6.83 7.42 13.32
CA ASP A 249 6.78 8.17 14.57
C ASP A 249 6.15 9.54 14.28
N PRO A 250 5.04 9.91 14.94
CA PRO A 250 4.29 11.12 14.62
C PRO A 250 5.07 12.41 14.94
N ALA A 251 5.83 12.44 16.03
CA ALA A 251 6.63 13.62 16.40
C ALA A 251 7.84 13.77 15.48
N ALA A 252 8.58 12.67 15.26
CA ALA A 252 9.71 12.66 14.34
C ALA A 252 9.28 13.01 12.90
N SER A 253 8.05 12.69 12.49
CA SER A 253 7.52 13.06 11.17
C SER A 253 7.47 14.59 10.99
N TRP A 254 7.01 15.33 12.00
CA TRP A 254 7.01 16.80 11.96
C TRP A 254 8.40 17.39 11.95
N ASP A 255 9.32 16.87 12.78
CA ASP A 255 10.72 17.29 12.78
C ASP A 255 11.36 17.09 11.41
N LEU A 256 11.15 15.92 10.77
CA LEU A 256 11.67 15.64 9.43
C LEU A 256 11.02 16.53 8.35
N ILE A 257 9.73 16.84 8.45
CA ILE A 257 9.07 17.79 7.52
C ILE A 257 9.78 19.13 7.57
N ARG A 258 10.06 19.65 8.78
CA ARG A 258 10.80 20.91 8.98
C ARG A 258 12.24 20.82 8.50
N ASP A 259 13.01 19.88 9.06
CA ASP A 259 14.48 19.85 8.94
C ASP A 259 14.92 19.43 7.55
N GLU A 260 14.24 18.46 6.95
CA GLU A 260 14.52 17.97 5.60
C GLU A 260 13.71 18.70 4.52
N ARG A 261 12.88 19.69 4.90
CA ARG A 261 12.09 20.50 3.96
C ARG A 261 11.25 19.63 3.02
N ILE A 262 10.52 18.67 3.60
CA ILE A 262 9.69 17.74 2.85
C ILE A 262 8.63 18.47 2.02
N ASN A 263 8.45 18.03 0.78
CA ASN A 263 7.46 18.61 -0.15
C ASN A 263 6.16 17.81 -0.22
N THR A 264 6.25 16.51 -0.08
CA THR A 264 5.10 15.59 -0.21
C THR A 264 5.33 14.32 0.60
N THR A 265 4.25 13.69 1.01
CA THR A 265 4.26 12.39 1.71
C THR A 265 2.98 11.63 1.41
N LEU A 266 3.00 10.31 1.62
CA LEU A 266 1.79 9.50 1.66
C LEU A 266 1.63 8.89 3.05
N MET A 267 0.49 9.15 3.68
CA MET A 267 0.17 8.66 5.02
C MET A 267 -1.27 8.15 5.09
N VAL A 268 -1.50 7.09 5.85
CA VAL A 268 -2.87 6.61 6.10
C VAL A 268 -3.58 7.49 7.12
N PRO A 269 -4.93 7.56 7.14
CA PRO A 269 -5.67 8.50 8.00
C PRO A 269 -5.31 8.43 9.49
N VAL A 270 -5.09 7.22 10.03
CA VAL A 270 -4.71 7.04 11.44
C VAL A 270 -3.35 7.66 11.77
N MET A 271 -2.40 7.65 10.83
CA MET A 271 -1.11 8.32 11.02
C MET A 271 -1.29 9.83 11.11
N LEU A 272 -2.14 10.40 10.25
CA LEU A 272 -2.47 11.82 10.29
C LEU A 272 -3.14 12.22 11.61
N GLN A 273 -4.04 11.37 12.14
CA GLN A 273 -4.63 11.59 13.46
C GLN A 273 -3.56 11.63 14.57
N PHE A 274 -2.61 10.68 14.56
CA PHE A 274 -1.52 10.69 15.55
C PHE A 274 -0.59 11.89 15.38
N MET A 275 -0.33 12.34 14.17
CA MET A 275 0.46 13.54 13.92
C MET A 275 -0.20 14.80 14.53
N LEU A 276 -1.54 14.94 14.48
CA LEU A 276 -2.23 16.06 15.13
C LEU A 276 -2.02 16.06 16.65
N LEU A 277 -1.88 14.90 17.29
CA LEU A 277 -1.65 14.83 18.74
C LEU A 277 -0.26 15.32 19.16
N THR A 278 0.69 15.36 18.23
CA THR A 278 2.08 15.78 18.49
C THR A 278 2.42 17.11 17.82
N TYR A 279 1.45 17.73 17.13
CA TYR A 279 1.68 19.00 16.43
C TYR A 279 1.90 20.16 17.39
N ASP A 280 2.94 20.95 17.14
CA ASP A 280 3.26 22.19 17.84
C ASP A 280 3.54 23.30 16.80
N ALA A 281 2.63 24.26 16.72
CA ALA A 281 2.68 25.35 15.76
C ALA A 281 3.92 26.28 15.91
N ASP A 282 4.50 26.33 17.11
CA ASP A 282 5.68 27.17 17.36
C ASP A 282 7.00 26.54 16.89
N SER A 283 7.02 25.21 16.74
CA SER A 283 8.25 24.46 16.41
C SER A 283 8.20 23.71 15.08
N HIS A 284 7.01 23.37 14.55
CA HIS A 284 6.85 22.57 13.36
C HIS A 284 6.55 23.40 12.11
N ASP A 285 7.60 23.95 11.48
CA ASP A 285 7.48 24.59 10.16
C ASP A 285 7.21 23.55 9.08
N HIS A 286 6.05 23.62 8.47
CA HIS A 286 5.62 22.76 7.36
C HIS A 286 5.42 23.55 6.05
N SER A 287 5.96 24.75 5.95
CA SER A 287 5.77 25.66 4.81
C SER A 287 6.24 25.11 3.47
N THR A 288 7.06 24.04 3.47
CA THR A 288 7.52 23.37 2.24
C THR A 288 6.61 22.21 1.81
N LEU A 289 5.72 21.72 2.71
CA LEU A 289 4.82 20.62 2.44
C LEU A 289 3.67 21.11 1.55
N ARG A 290 3.68 20.71 0.27
CA ARG A 290 2.64 21.09 -0.69
C ARG A 290 1.35 20.35 -0.45
N ASN A 291 1.47 19.02 -0.30
CA ASN A 291 0.34 18.14 -0.09
C ASN A 291 0.70 16.91 0.74
N VAL A 292 -0.31 16.30 1.31
CA VAL A 292 -0.26 14.96 1.89
C VAL A 292 -1.24 14.07 1.12
N ILE A 293 -0.73 13.05 0.48
CA ILE A 293 -1.56 12.02 -0.15
C ILE A 293 -2.06 11.09 0.96
N SER A 294 -3.36 10.80 1.01
CA SER A 294 -3.94 9.91 2.03
C SER A 294 -4.93 8.93 1.43
N GLY A 295 -4.82 7.65 1.82
CA GLY A 295 -5.67 6.59 1.31
C GLY A 295 -5.51 5.28 2.09
N ALA A 296 -5.78 4.17 1.43
CA ALA A 296 -5.88 2.82 2.00
C ALA A 296 -7.08 2.61 2.95
N ALA A 297 -7.65 3.68 3.48
CA ALA A 297 -8.89 3.72 4.25
C ALA A 297 -9.62 5.03 3.96
N PRO A 298 -10.94 5.14 4.21
CA PRO A 298 -11.66 6.40 4.10
C PRO A 298 -11.03 7.49 4.97
N VAL A 299 -10.85 8.70 4.41
CA VAL A 299 -10.32 9.85 5.14
C VAL A 299 -11.50 10.63 5.72
N PRO A 300 -11.63 10.77 7.05
CA PRO A 300 -12.70 11.55 7.65
C PRO A 300 -12.67 13.01 7.17
N VAL A 301 -13.84 13.56 6.83
CA VAL A 301 -13.96 14.95 6.36
C VAL A 301 -13.40 15.93 7.38
N SER A 302 -13.68 15.70 8.68
CA SER A 302 -13.16 16.53 9.77
C SER A 302 -11.63 16.55 9.84
N LEU A 303 -10.98 15.44 9.47
CA LEU A 303 -9.51 15.37 9.40
C LEU A 303 -8.99 16.23 8.23
N ILE A 304 -9.65 16.17 7.08
CA ILE A 304 -9.32 17.00 5.90
C ILE A 304 -9.44 18.49 6.27
N GLU A 305 -10.57 18.89 6.88
CA GLU A 305 -10.81 20.26 7.31
C GLU A 305 -9.74 20.75 8.28
N THR A 306 -9.36 19.92 9.28
CA THR A 306 -8.33 20.28 10.26
C THR A 306 -6.98 20.56 9.59
N TYR A 307 -6.53 19.71 8.67
CA TYR A 307 -5.28 19.92 7.94
C TYR A 307 -5.36 21.12 6.99
N THR A 308 -6.53 21.35 6.38
CA THR A 308 -6.78 22.52 5.53
C THR A 308 -6.65 23.83 6.32
N ASP A 309 -7.17 23.88 7.56
CA ASP A 309 -7.02 25.03 8.46
C ASP A 309 -5.56 25.30 8.84
N MET A 310 -4.71 24.26 8.81
CA MET A 310 -3.25 24.39 8.97
C MET A 310 -2.54 24.82 7.68
N GLY A 311 -3.25 24.91 6.56
CA GLY A 311 -2.68 25.22 5.24
C GLY A 311 -2.07 24.02 4.53
N ILE A 312 -2.39 22.80 4.93
CA ILE A 312 -1.93 21.54 4.33
C ILE A 312 -3.09 20.89 3.56
N GLU A 313 -2.89 20.63 2.28
CA GLU A 313 -3.87 19.95 1.43
C GLU A 313 -3.79 18.43 1.58
N ILE A 314 -4.93 17.79 1.82
CA ILE A 314 -5.05 16.33 1.84
C ILE A 314 -5.62 15.85 0.50
N HIS A 315 -4.80 15.18 -0.27
CA HIS A 315 -5.22 14.55 -1.53
C HIS A 315 -5.62 13.11 -1.26
N GLN A 316 -6.93 12.84 -1.22
CA GLN A 316 -7.41 11.47 -1.07
C GLN A 316 -7.09 10.66 -2.30
N VAL A 317 -6.54 9.45 -2.08
CA VAL A 317 -6.20 8.49 -3.14
C VAL A 317 -6.92 7.17 -2.90
N TYR A 318 -7.43 6.59 -3.96
CA TYR A 318 -7.92 5.23 -4.01
C TYR A 318 -7.10 4.41 -4.98
N GLY A 319 -6.78 3.20 -4.56
CA GLY A 319 -6.09 2.21 -5.35
C GLY A 319 -5.83 0.93 -4.58
N LEU A 320 -5.31 -0.06 -5.28
CA LEU A 320 -5.10 -1.40 -4.77
C LEU A 320 -3.69 -1.89 -5.13
N THR A 321 -3.29 -3.01 -4.55
CA THR A 321 -2.09 -3.71 -5.00
C THR A 321 -2.23 -4.11 -6.47
N GLU A 322 -3.41 -4.52 -6.88
CA GLU A 322 -3.76 -4.93 -8.23
C GLU A 322 -3.70 -3.79 -9.27
N THR A 323 -3.74 -2.53 -8.82
CA THR A 323 -3.55 -1.35 -9.69
C THR A 323 -2.12 -0.78 -9.62
N CYS A 324 -1.17 -1.48 -8.99
CA CYS A 324 0.17 -0.96 -8.68
C CYS A 324 0.15 0.36 -7.87
N GLY A 325 -0.93 0.64 -7.17
CA GLY A 325 -1.21 1.84 -6.39
C GLY A 325 -2.33 2.70 -6.98
N PRO A 326 -2.14 3.42 -8.09
CA PRO A 326 -3.09 4.44 -8.54
C PRO A 326 -4.36 3.88 -9.19
N ALA A 327 -5.52 4.42 -8.80
CA ALA A 327 -6.79 4.30 -9.53
C ALA A 327 -7.50 5.65 -9.60
N CYS A 328 -7.81 6.29 -8.46
CA CYS A 328 -8.37 7.64 -8.39
C CYS A 328 -7.59 8.50 -7.41
N ILE A 329 -7.53 9.81 -7.66
CA ILE A 329 -7.00 10.81 -6.74
C ILE A 329 -7.78 12.11 -6.87
N ILE A 330 -7.95 12.83 -5.76
CA ILE A 330 -8.54 14.15 -5.77
C ILE A 330 -7.46 15.20 -6.10
N SER A 331 -7.81 16.19 -6.92
CA SER A 331 -6.92 17.32 -7.20
C SER A 331 -6.91 18.32 -6.05
N SER A 332 -5.88 19.18 -5.99
CA SER A 332 -5.81 20.27 -5.00
C SER A 332 -7.00 21.23 -5.08
N GLU A 333 -7.52 21.46 -6.29
CA GLU A 333 -8.68 22.34 -6.51
C GLU A 333 -9.96 21.79 -5.90
N ASP A 334 -10.09 20.46 -5.85
CA ASP A 334 -11.30 19.76 -5.40
C ASP A 334 -11.20 19.20 -3.97
N ALA A 335 -10.00 19.14 -3.39
CA ALA A 335 -9.74 18.45 -2.11
C ALA A 335 -10.64 18.93 -0.96
N VAL A 336 -10.95 20.22 -0.89
CA VAL A 336 -11.82 20.80 0.13
C VAL A 336 -13.31 20.73 -0.27
N THR A 337 -13.62 21.06 -1.54
CA THR A 337 -15.02 21.17 -2.00
C THR A 337 -15.67 19.81 -2.24
N ARG A 338 -14.88 18.77 -2.45
CA ARG A 338 -15.29 17.38 -2.69
C ARG A 338 -14.76 16.42 -1.62
N ALA A 339 -14.57 16.93 -0.39
CA ALA A 339 -14.14 16.11 0.73
C ALA A 339 -15.02 14.86 0.90
N GLY A 340 -14.39 13.69 1.09
CA GLY A 340 -15.07 12.39 1.11
C GLY A 340 -15.06 11.63 -0.22
N SER A 341 -14.81 12.32 -1.36
CA SER A 341 -14.54 11.64 -2.62
C SER A 341 -13.07 11.21 -2.72
N THR A 342 -12.80 10.11 -3.40
CA THR A 342 -11.44 9.68 -3.79
C THR A 342 -10.95 10.37 -5.07
N GLY A 343 -11.73 11.31 -5.61
CA GLY A 343 -11.39 12.05 -6.81
C GLY A 343 -11.76 11.34 -8.12
N LYS A 344 -11.04 11.68 -9.17
CA LYS A 344 -11.19 11.15 -10.53
C LYS A 344 -10.10 10.15 -10.87
N ALA A 345 -10.30 9.42 -11.95
CA ALA A 345 -9.30 8.49 -12.48
C ALA A 345 -7.96 9.20 -12.74
N PHE A 346 -6.86 8.51 -12.41
CA PHE A 346 -5.53 8.95 -12.80
C PHE A 346 -5.40 9.06 -14.33
N THR A 347 -4.45 9.86 -14.80
CA THR A 347 -4.09 9.92 -16.23
C THR A 347 -3.75 8.53 -16.75
N PHE A 348 -4.21 8.17 -17.93
CA PHE A 348 -4.09 6.82 -18.54
C PHE A 348 -4.86 5.70 -17.82
N THR A 349 -5.77 6.06 -16.93
CA THR A 349 -6.64 5.12 -16.21
C THR A 349 -8.09 5.38 -16.58
N GLU A 350 -8.84 4.32 -16.85
CA GLU A 350 -10.29 4.35 -16.98
C GLU A 350 -10.89 3.74 -15.72
N VAL A 351 -11.89 4.40 -15.14
CA VAL A 351 -12.65 3.91 -13.98
C VAL A 351 -14.12 3.99 -14.31
N ARG A 352 -14.88 2.95 -13.98
CA ARG A 352 -16.33 2.92 -14.10
C ARG A 352 -16.96 2.22 -12.90
N VAL A 353 -18.23 2.49 -12.68
CA VAL A 353 -19.08 1.84 -11.67
C VAL A 353 -20.14 1.03 -12.40
N VAL A 354 -20.25 -0.25 -12.11
CA VAL A 354 -21.14 -1.17 -12.83
C VAL A 354 -22.10 -1.90 -11.89
N ASP A 355 -23.28 -2.22 -12.43
CA ASP A 355 -24.27 -3.08 -11.77
C ASP A 355 -23.87 -4.57 -11.81
N ASP A 356 -24.68 -5.43 -11.20
CA ASP A 356 -24.44 -6.88 -11.16
C ASP A 356 -24.48 -7.55 -12.55
N GLN A 357 -25.03 -6.87 -13.57
CA GLN A 357 -25.06 -7.33 -14.96
C GLN A 357 -23.87 -6.81 -15.77
N GLY A 358 -23.03 -5.93 -15.18
CA GLY A 358 -21.87 -5.32 -15.82
C GLY A 358 -22.21 -4.09 -16.68
N ASN A 359 -23.41 -3.52 -16.53
CA ASN A 359 -23.77 -2.25 -17.18
C ASN A 359 -23.27 -1.09 -16.31
N GLU A 360 -22.87 0.02 -16.95
CA GLU A 360 -22.50 1.23 -16.21
C GLU A 360 -23.71 1.80 -15.46
N CYS A 361 -23.52 2.10 -14.17
CA CYS A 361 -24.51 2.71 -13.30
C CYS A 361 -24.80 4.17 -13.70
N SER A 362 -26.01 4.63 -13.40
CA SER A 362 -26.34 6.04 -13.52
C SER A 362 -25.56 6.88 -12.50
N PRO A 363 -25.29 8.18 -12.73
CA PRO A 363 -24.64 9.03 -11.75
C PRO A 363 -25.32 8.97 -10.38
N GLY A 364 -24.54 8.70 -9.32
CA GLY A 364 -24.99 8.55 -7.94
C GLY A 364 -25.53 7.16 -7.59
N GLU A 365 -25.71 6.27 -8.53
CA GLU A 365 -26.06 4.87 -8.29
C GLU A 365 -24.84 4.07 -7.84
N ALA A 366 -25.02 3.22 -6.83
CA ALA A 366 -23.93 2.39 -6.29
C ALA A 366 -23.72 1.12 -7.11
N GLY A 367 -22.47 0.77 -7.37
CA GLY A 367 -22.09 -0.45 -8.07
C GLY A 367 -20.63 -0.83 -7.83
N GLU A 368 -20.17 -1.93 -8.43
CA GLU A 368 -18.78 -2.36 -8.32
C GLU A 368 -17.86 -1.44 -9.14
N VAL A 369 -16.74 -1.06 -8.53
CA VAL A 369 -15.69 -0.30 -9.24
C VAL A 369 -14.91 -1.25 -10.15
N GLU A 370 -14.81 -0.88 -11.42
CA GLU A 370 -13.91 -1.51 -12.37
C GLU A 370 -12.85 -0.53 -12.85
N VAL A 371 -11.61 -0.98 -12.93
CA VAL A 371 -10.45 -0.16 -13.32
C VAL A 371 -9.77 -0.78 -14.54
N LYS A 372 -9.37 0.06 -15.49
CA LYS A 372 -8.61 -0.34 -16.66
C LYS A 372 -7.48 0.63 -16.92
N GLY A 373 -6.30 0.11 -17.22
CA GLY A 373 -5.12 0.91 -17.53
C GLY A 373 -3.90 0.02 -17.73
N PRO A 374 -2.82 0.57 -18.30
CA PRO A 374 -1.61 -0.20 -18.58
C PRO A 374 -0.81 -0.57 -17.32
N HIS A 375 -1.14 0.00 -16.16
CA HIS A 375 -0.52 -0.26 -14.85
C HIS A 375 -1.25 -1.36 -14.06
N ILE A 376 -2.34 -1.92 -14.58
CA ILE A 376 -3.07 -3.01 -13.92
C ILE A 376 -2.20 -4.27 -13.89
N MET A 377 -2.30 -5.04 -12.79
CA MET A 377 -1.57 -6.27 -12.58
C MET A 377 -1.63 -7.22 -13.78
N VAL A 378 -0.59 -8.04 -13.95
CA VAL A 378 -0.59 -9.14 -14.93
C VAL A 378 -1.60 -10.23 -14.51
N GLY A 379 -1.79 -10.40 -13.21
CA GLY A 379 -2.71 -11.37 -12.60
C GLY A 379 -2.22 -11.79 -11.22
N TYR A 380 -2.90 -12.77 -10.64
CA TYR A 380 -2.48 -13.45 -9.40
C TYR A 380 -1.59 -14.66 -9.74
N TRP A 381 -0.47 -14.76 -9.05
CA TRP A 381 0.51 -15.85 -9.20
C TRP A 381 -0.14 -17.22 -8.92
N ASN A 382 -0.02 -18.15 -9.85
CA ASN A 382 -0.56 -19.52 -9.75
C ASN A 382 -2.07 -19.61 -9.42
N ARG A 383 -2.89 -18.61 -9.84
CA ARG A 383 -4.35 -18.57 -9.54
C ARG A 383 -5.19 -18.28 -10.80
N PRO A 384 -5.20 -19.21 -11.80
CA PRO A 384 -5.89 -18.96 -13.08
C PRO A 384 -7.39 -18.71 -12.94
N GLU A 385 -8.07 -19.37 -12.01
CA GLU A 385 -9.50 -19.18 -11.77
C GLU A 385 -9.78 -17.76 -11.24
N ALA A 386 -9.01 -17.31 -10.23
CA ALA A 386 -9.14 -15.95 -9.68
C ALA A 386 -8.81 -14.89 -10.74
N ASN A 387 -7.85 -15.17 -11.64
CA ASN A 387 -7.54 -14.26 -12.75
C ASN A 387 -8.71 -14.13 -13.71
N ALA A 388 -9.36 -15.23 -14.06
CA ALA A 388 -10.52 -15.22 -14.96
C ALA A 388 -11.74 -14.50 -14.37
N GLU A 389 -11.90 -14.53 -13.04
CA GLU A 389 -12.96 -13.81 -12.32
C GLU A 389 -12.67 -12.32 -12.16
N THR A 390 -11.39 -11.97 -11.94
CA THR A 390 -10.98 -10.60 -11.58
C THR A 390 -10.63 -9.75 -12.82
N LEU A 391 -10.01 -10.34 -13.85
CA LEU A 391 -9.61 -9.64 -15.07
C LEU A 391 -10.55 -10.01 -16.23
N VAL A 392 -11.60 -9.22 -16.40
CA VAL A 392 -12.67 -9.50 -17.37
C VAL A 392 -12.67 -8.47 -18.48
N ASN A 393 -12.46 -8.89 -19.73
CA ASN A 393 -12.48 -8.01 -20.91
C ASN A 393 -11.53 -6.80 -20.82
N GLY A 394 -10.39 -6.96 -20.12
CA GLY A 394 -9.40 -5.89 -19.91
C GLY A 394 -9.73 -4.95 -18.74
N TRP A 395 -10.78 -5.21 -17.99
CA TRP A 395 -11.14 -4.53 -16.77
C TRP A 395 -10.76 -5.36 -15.54
N LEU A 396 -10.22 -4.69 -14.54
CA LEU A 396 -10.00 -5.21 -13.20
C LEU A 396 -11.26 -4.99 -12.37
N LYS A 397 -11.90 -6.04 -11.92
CA LYS A 397 -12.94 -5.99 -10.88
C LYS A 397 -12.31 -5.82 -9.53
N THR A 398 -12.58 -4.70 -8.84
CA THR A 398 -11.89 -4.37 -7.60
C THR A 398 -12.48 -5.04 -6.37
N GLY A 399 -13.76 -5.42 -6.45
CA GLY A 399 -14.54 -5.87 -5.31
C GLY A 399 -14.90 -4.75 -4.33
N ASP A 400 -14.66 -3.49 -4.69
CA ASP A 400 -15.08 -2.31 -3.93
C ASP A 400 -16.33 -1.71 -4.57
N VAL A 401 -17.25 -1.21 -3.74
CA VAL A 401 -18.49 -0.53 -4.18
C VAL A 401 -18.29 0.97 -4.09
N ALA A 402 -18.71 1.68 -5.12
CA ALA A 402 -18.65 3.14 -5.16
C ALA A 402 -19.88 3.74 -5.84
N THR A 403 -20.04 5.03 -5.69
CA THR A 403 -20.85 5.88 -6.56
C THR A 403 -19.93 6.76 -7.40
N MET A 404 -20.37 7.14 -8.58
CA MET A 404 -19.70 8.12 -9.44
C MET A 404 -20.69 9.24 -9.78
N ASP A 405 -20.28 10.49 -9.62
CA ASP A 405 -21.15 11.62 -9.98
C ASP A 405 -21.05 11.99 -11.48
N GLU A 406 -21.84 12.98 -11.92
CA GLU A 406 -21.87 13.46 -13.31
C GLU A 406 -20.52 14.04 -13.78
N ASP A 407 -19.69 14.51 -12.83
CA ASP A 407 -18.37 15.08 -13.10
C ASP A 407 -17.26 14.01 -13.09
N GLY A 408 -17.58 12.75 -12.76
CA GLY A 408 -16.66 11.61 -12.70
C GLY A 408 -15.91 11.46 -11.39
N PHE A 409 -16.37 12.09 -10.30
CA PHE A 409 -15.82 11.89 -8.96
C PHE A 409 -16.33 10.58 -8.36
N VAL A 410 -15.40 9.74 -7.92
CA VAL A 410 -15.67 8.45 -7.32
C VAL A 410 -15.69 8.59 -5.80
N THR A 411 -16.74 8.07 -5.17
CA THR A 411 -16.85 7.97 -3.71
C THR A 411 -16.98 6.51 -3.34
N ILE A 412 -15.95 5.96 -2.66
CA ILE A 412 -15.98 4.57 -2.19
C ILE A 412 -17.00 4.47 -1.06
N VAL A 413 -17.94 3.54 -1.20
CA VAL A 413 -19.02 3.31 -0.24
C VAL A 413 -18.64 2.17 0.70
N ASP A 414 -18.21 1.02 0.16
CA ASP A 414 -17.78 -0.16 0.93
C ASP A 414 -17.14 -1.21 0.02
N ARG A 415 -17.01 -2.44 0.54
CA ARG A 415 -16.67 -3.62 -0.26
C ARG A 415 -17.90 -4.46 -0.55
N VAL A 416 -17.97 -5.01 -1.75
CA VAL A 416 -19.04 -5.96 -2.17
C VAL A 416 -19.26 -7.05 -1.10
N LYS A 417 -18.19 -7.61 -0.56
CA LYS A 417 -18.24 -8.69 0.44
C LYS A 417 -18.52 -8.25 1.88
N ASP A 418 -18.34 -6.97 2.19
CA ASP A 418 -18.59 -6.40 3.52
C ASP A 418 -19.99 -5.76 3.61
N MET A 419 -20.61 -5.49 2.47
CA MET A 419 -22.00 -5.10 2.34
C MET A 419 -22.90 -6.16 2.99
N LEU A 420 -23.87 -5.74 3.75
CA LEU A 420 -24.89 -6.61 4.33
C LEU A 420 -26.27 -6.34 3.70
N ILE A 421 -27.13 -7.35 3.70
CA ILE A 421 -28.49 -7.23 3.15
C ILE A 421 -29.48 -7.22 4.30
N SER A 422 -30.00 -6.02 4.60
CA SER A 422 -30.97 -5.81 5.67
C SER A 422 -32.36 -5.47 5.11
N GLY A 423 -33.32 -6.36 5.33
CA GLY A 423 -34.69 -6.17 4.83
C GLY A 423 -34.80 -6.16 3.29
N GLY A 424 -33.85 -6.77 2.59
CA GLY A 424 -33.80 -6.79 1.14
C GLY A 424 -33.07 -5.60 0.51
N GLU A 425 -32.55 -4.69 1.34
CA GLU A 425 -31.81 -3.50 0.91
C GLU A 425 -30.31 -3.65 1.22
N ASN A 426 -29.46 -3.12 0.33
CA ASN A 426 -28.02 -3.07 0.53
C ASN A 426 -27.66 -2.06 1.62
N VAL A 427 -26.92 -2.48 2.63
CA VAL A 427 -26.42 -1.64 3.70
C VAL A 427 -24.89 -1.71 3.71
N TYR A 428 -24.29 -0.54 3.71
CA TYR A 428 -22.85 -0.40 3.62
C TYR A 428 -22.30 -0.03 5.01
N PRO A 429 -21.55 -0.93 5.67
CA PRO A 429 -20.97 -0.68 6.98
C PRO A 429 -20.21 0.64 7.10
N ALA A 430 -19.46 1.04 6.08
CA ALA A 430 -18.70 2.28 6.11
C ALA A 430 -19.59 3.55 6.25
N GLU A 431 -20.81 3.54 5.69
CA GLU A 431 -21.77 4.63 5.87
C GLU A 431 -22.18 4.78 7.35
N ILE A 432 -22.39 3.65 8.01
CA ILE A 432 -22.76 3.62 9.44
C ILE A 432 -21.56 4.02 10.30
N GLU A 433 -20.36 3.48 10.00
CA GLU A 433 -19.10 3.82 10.67
C GLU A 433 -18.84 5.33 10.64
N ASN A 434 -19.03 5.97 9.47
CA ASN A 434 -18.89 7.42 9.33
C ASN A 434 -19.86 8.21 10.21
N VAL A 435 -21.12 7.77 10.33
CA VAL A 435 -22.09 8.42 11.23
C VAL A 435 -21.69 8.23 12.69
N LEU A 436 -21.27 7.03 13.08
CA LEU A 436 -20.85 6.72 14.45
C LEU A 436 -19.63 7.55 14.87
N LEU A 437 -18.66 7.73 14.00
CA LEU A 437 -17.45 8.52 14.27
C LEU A 437 -17.72 10.03 14.45
N THR A 438 -18.93 10.52 14.17
CA THR A 438 -19.32 11.90 14.49
C THR A 438 -19.74 12.09 15.95
N HIS A 439 -19.82 11.00 16.73
CA HIS A 439 -20.20 11.06 18.13
C HIS A 439 -18.98 11.32 19.03
N GLU A 440 -18.99 12.38 19.86
CA GLU A 440 -17.86 12.83 20.68
C GLU A 440 -17.28 11.79 21.66
N LYS A 441 -18.08 10.79 22.05
CA LYS A 441 -17.67 9.72 22.97
C LYS A 441 -17.22 8.43 22.25
N ILE A 442 -17.16 8.44 20.92
CA ILE A 442 -16.68 7.31 20.13
C ILE A 442 -15.28 7.62 19.61
N ASN A 443 -14.31 6.78 19.97
CA ASN A 443 -12.93 6.90 19.51
C ASN A 443 -12.71 6.14 18.19
N ASP A 444 -13.32 4.96 18.05
CA ASP A 444 -13.25 4.14 16.82
C ASP A 444 -14.51 3.29 16.67
N ALA A 445 -14.86 2.94 15.44
CA ALA A 445 -16.06 2.17 15.13
C ALA A 445 -15.82 1.21 13.96
N GLY A 446 -16.29 -0.03 14.11
CA GLY A 446 -16.38 -1.00 13.02
C GLY A 446 -17.78 -1.60 12.98
N VAL A 447 -18.33 -1.78 11.78
CA VAL A 447 -19.68 -2.34 11.60
C VAL A 447 -19.61 -3.62 10.79
N ILE A 448 -20.33 -4.65 11.25
CA ILE A 448 -20.51 -5.94 10.59
C ILE A 448 -21.98 -6.33 10.52
N GLY A 449 -22.32 -7.19 9.57
CA GLY A 449 -23.61 -7.85 9.53
C GLY A 449 -23.65 -9.02 10.50
N ILE A 450 -24.73 -9.14 11.27
CA ILE A 450 -25.06 -10.33 12.07
C ILE A 450 -26.40 -10.88 11.62
N PRO A 451 -26.64 -12.22 11.72
CA PRO A 451 -27.91 -12.81 11.35
C PRO A 451 -29.10 -12.19 12.08
N SER A 452 -30.20 -11.96 11.39
CA SER A 452 -31.46 -11.43 11.95
C SER A 452 -32.64 -12.21 11.35
N GLN A 453 -33.54 -12.70 12.21
CA GLN A 453 -34.75 -13.42 11.76
C GLN A 453 -35.71 -12.50 11.00
N LYS A 454 -35.72 -11.22 11.34
CA LYS A 454 -36.62 -10.23 10.74
C LYS A 454 -36.06 -9.60 9.47
N TRP A 455 -34.76 -9.33 9.43
CA TRP A 455 -34.12 -8.53 8.40
C TRP A 455 -33.20 -9.32 7.47
N GLY A 456 -32.96 -10.62 7.77
CA GLY A 456 -31.92 -11.45 7.13
C GLY A 456 -30.57 -11.18 7.78
N GLU A 457 -30.08 -9.94 7.67
CA GLU A 457 -28.94 -9.42 8.40
C GLU A 457 -29.28 -8.11 9.08
N SER A 458 -28.60 -7.78 10.17
CA SER A 458 -28.70 -6.51 10.86
C SER A 458 -27.32 -5.93 11.19
N PRO A 459 -27.15 -4.59 11.14
CA PRO A 459 -25.89 -3.97 11.52
C PRO A 459 -25.58 -4.10 13.00
N LEU A 460 -24.40 -4.65 13.32
CA LEU A 460 -23.77 -4.63 14.65
C LEU A 460 -22.64 -3.61 14.62
N ALA A 461 -22.67 -2.63 15.54
CA ALA A 461 -21.57 -1.72 15.77
C ALA A 461 -20.61 -2.25 16.84
N VAL A 462 -19.33 -2.33 16.52
CA VAL A 462 -18.25 -2.62 17.47
C VAL A 462 -17.51 -1.30 17.74
N ILE A 463 -17.53 -0.85 18.98
CA ILE A 463 -17.18 0.52 19.36
C ILE A 463 -16.00 0.54 20.33
N VAL A 464 -15.02 1.39 20.05
CA VAL A 464 -14.01 1.81 21.02
C VAL A 464 -14.47 3.11 21.64
N ARG A 465 -14.68 3.08 22.96
CA ARG A 465 -15.15 4.26 23.70
C ARG A 465 -14.04 5.30 23.85
N ALA A 466 -14.37 6.58 23.71
CA ALA A 466 -13.57 7.70 24.21
C ALA A 466 -13.98 8.09 25.65
N ASP A 467 -15.20 7.70 26.08
CA ASP A 467 -15.76 7.96 27.41
C ASP A 467 -16.56 6.73 27.88
N ASP A 468 -16.23 6.20 29.04
CA ASP A 468 -16.86 5.01 29.62
C ASP A 468 -18.37 5.21 29.93
N SER A 469 -18.85 6.43 29.94
CA SER A 469 -20.28 6.73 30.11
C SER A 469 -21.13 6.46 28.86
N LEU A 470 -20.50 6.17 27.70
CA LEU A 470 -21.23 5.85 26.48
C LEU A 470 -21.95 4.50 26.62
N THR A 471 -23.24 4.50 26.37
CA THR A 471 -24.10 3.32 26.42
C THR A 471 -24.45 2.83 25.01
N ALA A 472 -24.92 1.58 24.88
CA ALA A 472 -25.42 1.04 23.61
C ALA A 472 -26.62 1.84 23.08
N ASP A 473 -27.51 2.29 23.99
CA ASP A 473 -28.67 3.10 23.62
C ASP A 473 -28.25 4.47 23.06
N ASP A 474 -27.20 5.08 23.59
CA ASP A 474 -26.64 6.34 23.04
C ASP A 474 -26.15 6.15 21.61
N VAL A 475 -25.45 5.03 21.34
CA VAL A 475 -24.92 4.68 20.01
C VAL A 475 -26.05 4.47 19.01
N ILE A 476 -27.09 3.70 19.39
CA ILE A 476 -28.26 3.45 18.53
C ILE A 476 -29.02 4.76 18.27
N SER A 477 -29.29 5.53 19.32
CA SER A 477 -30.00 6.81 19.21
C SER A 477 -29.25 7.82 18.34
N HIS A 478 -27.92 7.79 18.34
CA HIS A 478 -27.11 8.67 17.50
C HIS A 478 -27.29 8.40 16.00
N CYS A 479 -27.61 7.15 15.63
CA CYS A 479 -27.92 6.78 14.25
C CYS A 479 -29.36 7.17 13.84
N GLU A 480 -30.27 7.29 14.77
CA GLU A 480 -31.66 7.63 14.48
C GLU A 480 -31.80 9.01 13.84
N GLY A 481 -32.57 9.10 12.77
CA GLY A 481 -32.78 10.32 12.00
C GLY A 481 -31.61 10.74 11.11
N LYS A 482 -30.43 10.13 11.28
CA LYS A 482 -29.25 10.31 10.39
C LYS A 482 -29.15 9.20 9.36
N LEU A 483 -29.65 8.00 9.68
CA LEU A 483 -29.69 6.84 8.82
C LEU A 483 -31.11 6.34 8.62
N ALA A 484 -31.38 5.72 7.48
CA ALA A 484 -32.64 5.04 7.24
C ALA A 484 -32.83 3.88 8.25
N PRO A 485 -34.09 3.53 8.63
CA PRO A 485 -34.34 2.52 9.67
C PRO A 485 -33.71 1.15 9.45
N PHE A 486 -33.54 0.72 8.20
CA PHE A 486 -32.89 -0.56 7.84
C PHE A 486 -31.35 -0.49 7.94
N LYS A 487 -30.76 0.72 7.93
CA LYS A 487 -29.32 0.97 8.14
C LYS A 487 -28.97 1.22 9.61
N THR A 488 -29.96 1.52 10.45
CA THR A 488 -29.71 1.83 11.86
C THR A 488 -29.17 0.61 12.59
N VAL A 489 -28.13 0.81 13.38
CA VAL A 489 -27.50 -0.20 14.23
C VAL A 489 -28.55 -0.87 15.13
N LYS A 490 -28.54 -2.20 15.23
CA LYS A 490 -29.46 -3.00 16.05
C LYS A 490 -28.78 -3.64 17.26
N ALA A 491 -27.47 -3.77 17.23
CA ALA A 491 -26.67 -4.29 18.33
C ALA A 491 -25.37 -3.47 18.46
N VAL A 492 -24.86 -3.38 19.67
CA VAL A 492 -23.62 -2.65 19.97
C VAL A 492 -22.76 -3.49 20.90
N GLU A 493 -21.50 -3.66 20.51
CA GLU A 493 -20.48 -4.27 21.33
C GLU A 493 -19.35 -3.27 21.60
N PHE A 494 -18.72 -3.37 22.77
CA PHE A 494 -17.61 -2.52 23.14
C PHE A 494 -16.32 -3.31 23.22
N ILE A 495 -15.26 -2.76 22.64
CA ILE A 495 -13.95 -3.37 22.58
C ILE A 495 -12.86 -2.34 22.89
N ASP A 496 -11.72 -2.78 23.40
CA ASP A 496 -10.60 -1.86 23.69
C ASP A 496 -9.90 -1.38 22.42
N VAL A 497 -9.78 -2.26 21.41
CA VAL A 497 -9.11 -1.96 20.13
C VAL A 497 -9.79 -2.73 19.00
N ILE A 498 -10.14 -2.05 17.91
CA ILE A 498 -10.64 -2.69 16.69
C ILE A 498 -9.47 -3.33 15.94
N PRO A 499 -9.55 -4.63 15.60
CA PRO A 499 -8.49 -5.30 14.84
C PRO A 499 -8.34 -4.69 13.46
N ARG A 500 -7.08 -4.36 13.11
CA ARG A 500 -6.73 -3.74 11.82
C ARG A 500 -5.54 -4.45 11.19
N ASN A 501 -5.51 -4.49 9.87
CA ASN A 501 -4.33 -4.94 9.15
C ASN A 501 -3.20 -3.87 9.19
N ALA A 502 -2.05 -4.21 8.60
CA ALA A 502 -0.88 -3.35 8.55
C ALA A 502 -1.08 -2.00 7.82
N SER A 503 -2.07 -1.92 6.94
CA SER A 503 -2.45 -0.67 6.24
C SER A 503 -3.52 0.13 6.99
N GLY A 504 -3.87 -0.26 8.23
CA GLY A 504 -4.89 0.43 9.04
C GLY A 504 -6.33 0.02 8.73
N LYS A 505 -6.57 -0.94 7.84
CA LYS A 505 -7.90 -1.39 7.46
C LYS A 505 -8.50 -2.33 8.50
N ILE A 506 -9.78 -2.11 8.87
CA ILE A 506 -10.52 -2.98 9.80
C ILE A 506 -10.57 -4.42 9.28
N LEU A 507 -10.23 -5.37 10.14
CA LEU A 507 -10.34 -6.81 9.88
C LEU A 507 -11.74 -7.31 10.25
N LYS A 508 -12.74 -6.97 9.41
CA LYS A 508 -14.14 -7.33 9.65
C LYS A 508 -14.36 -8.84 9.79
N ARG A 509 -13.50 -9.68 9.19
CA ARG A 509 -13.55 -11.13 9.40
C ARG A 509 -13.33 -11.49 10.87
N GLU A 510 -12.32 -10.89 11.51
CA GLU A 510 -12.04 -11.15 12.93
C GLU A 510 -13.18 -10.64 13.82
N LEU A 511 -13.78 -9.50 13.48
CA LEU A 511 -14.98 -9.02 14.18
C LEU A 511 -16.16 -10.01 14.05
N ARG A 512 -16.36 -10.58 12.85
CA ARG A 512 -17.41 -11.62 12.66
C ARG A 512 -17.12 -12.91 13.41
N GLU A 513 -15.86 -13.28 13.57
CA GLU A 513 -15.47 -14.45 14.38
C GLU A 513 -15.68 -14.21 15.88
N LEU A 514 -15.44 -12.98 16.38
CA LEU A 514 -15.64 -12.59 17.78
C LEU A 514 -17.14 -12.46 18.14
N TYR A 515 -17.96 -11.95 17.23
CA TYR A 515 -19.35 -11.59 17.49
C TYR A 515 -20.33 -12.36 16.59
N ASN A 516 -20.17 -13.67 16.50
CA ASN A 516 -21.03 -14.56 15.72
C ASN A 516 -22.25 -15.01 16.54
N TYR A 517 -23.25 -14.13 16.66
CA TYR A 517 -24.52 -14.42 17.33
C TYR A 517 -25.69 -13.79 16.55
N ASP A 518 -26.91 -14.31 16.77
CA ASP A 518 -28.11 -13.76 16.15
C ASP A 518 -28.48 -12.42 16.80
N ALA A 519 -28.91 -11.45 15.99
CA ALA A 519 -29.41 -10.18 16.51
C ALA A 519 -30.63 -10.43 17.44
N THR A 520 -30.54 -9.92 18.65
CA THR A 520 -31.70 -9.87 19.54
C THR A 520 -32.62 -8.74 19.08
N GLU A 521 -33.81 -9.08 18.60
CA GLU A 521 -34.84 -8.15 18.13
C GLU A 521 -35.57 -7.45 19.26
#